data_63e267f562566bcf4b629cc13445f052
#
_entry.id   63e267f562566bcf4b629cc13445f052
#
_cell.length_a   1.000
_cell.length_b   1.000
_cell.length_c   1.000
_cell.angle_alpha   90.00
_cell.angle_beta   90.00
_cell.angle_gamma   90.00
#
_symmetry.space_group_name_H-M   'P 1'
#
loop_
_entity.id
_entity.type
_entity.pdbx_description
1 polymer ?
#
loop_
_entity_poly.entity_id
_entity_poly.type
_entity_poly.pdbx_seq_one_letter_code
_entity_poly.pdbx_strand_id
1 'polypeptide(L)'
;MNFGGALGEESKRVPAGDDAPRVAASSYLNTAPLIWSFARGRRRGEVELLTDTAPARCADMLARGQVEAALVPVIEYQRLPETAIVPGVCVGARREVHSVVLVTRGLRLEEVDSIALSVESRTSAALVEVICREFLARAPRLEQAEPDLGRMLARHDAALVIGDPAMTFEREGLRVYDMAALWREHTGLGFVFAMWMAHESAAGGVRAIDFAGARDEGLASVEEIVDVYERELGRPREELVRYLTRNIAFDLDEELAAGLELFFRLAHKHGVIETLRPLKFVGTDVE
;
A
#
# COMPACT_ATOMS: atom_id res chain seq x y z
N MET A 1 -5.97 20.47 3.06
CA MET A 1 -5.49 20.23 4.43
C MET A 1 -4.35 19.24 4.32
N ASN A 2 -3.19 19.62 4.82
CA ASN A 2 -2.00 18.76 4.79
C ASN A 2 -2.21 17.70 5.88
N PHE A 3 -2.54 16.48 5.51
CA PHE A 3 -2.53 15.32 6.40
C PHE A 3 -1.07 14.94 6.71
N GLY A 4 -0.40 15.84 7.40
CA GLY A 4 0.94 15.61 7.96
C GLY A 4 0.79 14.77 9.19
N GLY A 5 0.73 13.51 8.92
CA GLY A 5 0.62 12.30 9.69
C GLY A 5 0.57 12.34 11.20
N ALA A 6 -0.24 11.45 11.72
CA ALA A 6 -0.40 11.05 13.12
C ALA A 6 0.91 10.83 13.89
N LEU A 7 2.03 10.78 13.21
CA LEU A 7 3.35 10.76 13.82
C LEU A 7 3.95 12.17 14.01
N GLY A 8 3.16 13.26 13.77
CA GLY A 8 3.56 14.66 13.95
C GLY A 8 4.57 15.19 12.91
N GLU A 9 4.69 16.50 12.73
CA GLU A 9 5.70 17.10 11.84
C GLU A 9 7.15 16.74 12.24
N GLU A 10 7.39 16.37 13.49
CA GLU A 10 8.68 15.86 13.99
C GLU A 10 9.01 14.42 13.55
N SER A 11 8.10 13.69 12.96
CA SER A 11 8.24 12.25 12.70
C SER A 11 8.48 11.89 11.23
N LYS A 12 8.86 12.80 10.40
CA LYS A 12 9.40 12.47 9.07
C LYS A 12 10.69 11.65 9.15
N ARG A 13 11.36 11.68 10.27
CA ARG A 13 12.58 10.93 10.55
C ARG A 13 12.66 10.55 12.03
N VAL A 14 12.63 9.25 12.31
CA VAL A 14 12.96 8.71 13.64
C VAL A 14 14.45 8.33 13.60
N PRO A 15 15.34 9.07 14.26
CA PRO A 15 16.77 8.82 14.18
C PRO A 15 17.17 7.56 14.94
N ALA A 16 18.25 6.95 14.47
CA ALA A 16 18.94 5.83 15.11
C ALA A 16 20.45 6.09 15.15
N GLY A 17 21.25 5.11 15.56
CA GLY A 17 22.72 5.21 15.52
C GLY A 17 23.25 5.34 14.07
N ASP A 18 24.45 5.87 13.90
CA ASP A 18 25.05 6.19 12.60
C ASP A 18 25.14 4.98 11.64
N ASP A 19 25.24 3.77 12.17
CA ASP A 19 25.31 2.52 11.40
C ASP A 19 23.95 1.82 11.23
N ALA A 20 22.85 2.39 11.75
CA ALA A 20 21.55 1.77 11.65
C ALA A 20 21.00 1.83 10.21
N PRO A 21 20.40 0.73 9.70
CA PRO A 21 19.83 0.73 8.37
C PRO A 21 18.66 1.72 8.27
N ARG A 22 18.59 2.43 7.14
CA ARG A 22 17.51 3.37 6.84
C ARG A 22 16.37 2.63 6.20
N VAL A 23 15.16 2.85 6.71
CA VAL A 23 13.95 2.27 6.13
C VAL A 23 12.90 3.34 5.87
N ALA A 24 12.10 3.19 4.82
CA ALA A 24 11.04 4.13 4.47
C ALA A 24 9.67 3.47 4.44
N ALA A 25 8.64 4.18 4.90
CA ALA A 25 7.25 3.74 4.81
C ALA A 25 6.29 4.93 4.68
N SER A 26 5.08 4.68 4.17
CA SER A 26 4.05 5.72 4.22
C SER A 26 3.50 5.89 5.64
N SER A 27 2.94 7.06 5.92
CA SER A 27 2.34 7.39 7.21
C SER A 27 0.84 7.14 7.27
N TYR A 28 0.27 6.36 6.34
CA TYR A 28 -1.14 5.98 6.38
C TYR A 28 -1.46 5.03 7.54
N LEU A 29 -2.70 5.05 8.00
CA LEU A 29 -3.18 4.16 9.06
C LEU A 29 -2.90 2.68 8.78
N ASN A 30 -3.05 2.22 7.54
CA ASN A 30 -2.79 0.83 7.17
C ASN A 30 -1.33 0.40 7.25
N THR A 31 -0.40 1.33 7.35
CA THR A 31 1.03 1.04 7.54
C THR A 31 1.47 1.19 8.99
N ALA A 32 0.67 1.87 9.81
CA ALA A 32 1.03 2.16 11.19
C ALA A 32 1.44 0.91 12.01
N PRO A 33 0.73 -0.24 11.96
CA PRO A 33 1.17 -1.44 12.68
C PRO A 33 2.54 -1.96 12.25
N LEU A 34 2.96 -1.73 11.00
CA LEU A 34 4.24 -2.21 10.48
C LEU A 34 5.44 -1.34 10.89
N ILE A 35 5.19 -0.10 11.30
CA ILE A 35 6.23 0.87 11.65
C ILE A 35 6.20 1.30 13.12
N TRP A 36 5.14 0.95 13.86
CA TRP A 36 4.91 1.39 15.25
C TRP A 36 6.08 1.03 16.16
N SER A 37 6.55 -0.22 16.07
CA SER A 37 7.66 -0.73 16.88
C SER A 37 8.95 0.08 16.69
N PHE A 38 9.26 0.44 15.44
CA PHE A 38 10.43 1.28 15.11
C PHE A 38 10.24 2.74 15.52
N ALA A 39 9.02 3.26 15.43
CA ALA A 39 8.73 4.66 15.73
C ALA A 39 8.59 4.93 17.23
N ARG A 40 7.90 4.05 17.97
CA ARG A 40 7.47 4.28 19.35
C ARG A 40 7.62 3.06 20.27
N GLY A 41 7.83 1.86 19.72
CA GLY A 41 7.88 0.60 20.44
C GLY A 41 9.30 0.19 20.83
N ARG A 42 9.46 -1.12 21.07
CA ARG A 42 10.69 -1.73 21.62
C ARG A 42 11.87 -1.67 20.67
N ARG A 43 11.59 -1.59 19.34
CA ARG A 43 12.63 -1.55 18.29
C ARG A 43 13.04 -0.12 17.89
N ARG A 44 12.66 0.87 18.69
CA ARG A 44 13.07 2.24 18.44
C ARG A 44 14.60 2.34 18.51
N GLY A 45 15.21 2.87 17.44
CA GLY A 45 16.66 3.00 17.32
C GLY A 45 17.35 1.82 16.61
N GLU A 46 16.64 0.72 16.31
CA GLU A 46 17.18 -0.38 15.49
C GLU A 46 17.31 0.01 14.02
N VAL A 47 16.43 0.93 13.56
CA VAL A 47 16.46 1.48 12.19
C VAL A 47 16.28 2.99 12.24
N GLU A 48 16.83 3.70 11.25
CA GLU A 48 16.44 5.06 10.96
C GLU A 48 15.17 5.01 10.10
N LEU A 49 14.01 5.35 10.69
CA LEU A 49 12.74 5.31 9.99
C LEU A 49 12.44 6.67 9.35
N LEU A 50 12.24 6.67 8.03
CA LEU A 50 11.78 7.79 7.23
C LEU A 50 10.30 7.57 6.88
N THR A 51 9.43 8.53 7.18
CA THR A 51 8.01 8.46 6.81
C THR A 51 7.65 9.49 5.77
N ASP A 52 6.75 9.12 4.87
CA ASP A 52 6.22 10.00 3.83
C ASP A 52 4.71 9.83 3.69
N THR A 53 4.00 10.81 3.15
CA THR A 53 2.57 10.74 2.90
C THR A 53 2.22 9.95 1.63
N ALA A 54 3.20 9.66 0.75
CA ALA A 54 2.98 8.96 -0.51
C ALA A 54 3.80 7.67 -0.60
N PRO A 55 3.16 6.49 -0.71
CA PRO A 55 3.86 5.21 -0.90
C PRO A 55 4.77 5.19 -2.14
N ALA A 56 4.39 5.91 -3.20
CA ALA A 56 5.19 6.04 -4.41
C ALA A 56 6.56 6.70 -4.15
N ARG A 57 6.64 7.69 -3.23
CA ARG A 57 7.91 8.33 -2.87
C ARG A 57 8.83 7.42 -2.08
N CYS A 58 8.27 6.53 -1.24
CA CYS A 58 9.06 5.50 -0.57
C CYS A 58 9.72 4.55 -1.59
N ALA A 59 9.00 4.20 -2.67
CA ALA A 59 9.56 3.42 -3.76
C ALA A 59 10.68 4.17 -4.51
N ASP A 60 10.54 5.47 -4.72
CA ASP A 60 11.60 6.29 -5.33
C ASP A 60 12.84 6.39 -4.43
N MET A 61 12.68 6.46 -3.11
CA MET A 61 13.81 6.40 -2.15
C MET A 61 14.56 5.08 -2.26
N LEU A 62 13.84 3.95 -2.32
CA LEU A 62 14.43 2.63 -2.50
C LEU A 62 15.17 2.54 -3.85
N ALA A 63 14.51 2.93 -4.94
CA ALA A 63 15.10 2.91 -6.28
C ALA A 63 16.38 3.72 -6.42
N ARG A 64 16.53 4.80 -5.65
CA ARG A 64 17.72 5.67 -5.63
C ARG A 64 18.78 5.24 -4.61
N GLY A 65 18.57 4.13 -3.89
CA GLY A 65 19.48 3.68 -2.84
C GLY A 65 19.58 4.64 -1.63
N GLN A 66 18.56 5.46 -1.42
CA GLN A 66 18.51 6.39 -0.28
C GLN A 66 18.15 5.68 1.03
N VAL A 67 17.53 4.50 0.92
CA VAL A 67 17.17 3.61 2.02
C VAL A 67 17.52 2.17 1.65
N GLU A 68 17.81 1.36 2.65
CA GLU A 68 18.17 -0.06 2.51
C GLU A 68 16.91 -0.92 2.30
N ALA A 69 15.76 -0.52 2.90
CA ALA A 69 14.46 -1.15 2.68
C ALA A 69 13.32 -0.11 2.68
N ALA A 70 12.23 -0.42 2.00
CA ALA A 70 11.04 0.40 2.03
C ALA A 70 9.75 -0.43 1.93
N LEU A 71 8.69 0.04 2.59
CA LEU A 71 7.34 -0.47 2.40
C LEU A 71 6.73 0.22 1.19
N VAL A 72 6.67 -0.49 0.08
CA VAL A 72 6.36 0.09 -1.23
C VAL A 72 5.22 -0.61 -1.94
N PRO A 73 4.56 0.05 -2.90
CA PRO A 73 3.55 -0.58 -3.75
C PRO A 73 4.09 -1.86 -4.39
N VAL A 74 3.35 -2.97 -4.27
CA VAL A 74 3.89 -4.29 -4.63
C VAL A 74 4.26 -4.42 -6.10
N ILE A 75 3.63 -3.65 -7.00
CA ILE A 75 3.95 -3.64 -8.43
C ILE A 75 5.42 -3.24 -8.70
N GLU A 76 6.03 -2.46 -7.80
CA GLU A 76 7.41 -2.02 -7.92
C GLU A 76 8.41 -3.17 -7.86
N TYR A 77 8.04 -4.30 -7.26
CA TYR A 77 8.86 -5.50 -7.31
C TYR A 77 9.17 -5.91 -8.76
N GLN A 78 8.21 -5.80 -9.65
CA GLN A 78 8.39 -6.15 -11.05
C GLN A 78 9.16 -5.08 -11.85
N ARG A 79 9.25 -3.85 -11.33
CA ARG A 79 9.89 -2.68 -11.98
C ARG A 79 11.30 -2.41 -11.47
N LEU A 80 11.63 -2.87 -10.26
CA LEU A 80 12.93 -2.67 -9.61
C LEU A 80 13.72 -4.00 -9.60
N PRO A 81 14.59 -4.25 -10.58
CA PRO A 81 15.19 -5.55 -10.82
C PRO A 81 16.09 -6.06 -9.70
N GLU A 82 16.74 -5.16 -8.96
CA GLU A 82 17.70 -5.50 -7.91
C GLU A 82 17.09 -5.47 -6.50
N THR A 83 15.81 -5.88 -6.38
CA THR A 83 15.11 -5.91 -5.10
C THR A 83 14.63 -7.30 -4.74
N ALA A 84 14.58 -7.57 -3.44
CA ALA A 84 13.98 -8.75 -2.85
C ALA A 84 12.88 -8.36 -1.85
N ILE A 85 11.89 -9.22 -1.69
CA ILE A 85 10.75 -9.02 -0.80
C ILE A 85 11.12 -9.49 0.60
N VAL A 86 10.78 -8.71 1.63
CA VAL A 86 10.86 -9.17 3.03
C VAL A 86 9.73 -10.18 3.28
N PRO A 87 10.03 -11.40 3.74
CA PRO A 87 9.04 -12.45 3.88
C PRO A 87 8.03 -12.17 5.01
N GLY A 88 6.83 -12.71 4.89
CA GLY A 88 5.84 -12.80 5.96
C GLY A 88 5.16 -11.50 6.38
N VAL A 89 5.43 -10.37 5.71
CA VAL A 89 4.85 -9.06 6.07
C VAL A 89 4.34 -8.34 4.83
N CYS A 90 3.08 -7.91 4.86
CA CYS A 90 2.46 -7.18 3.77
C CYS A 90 1.41 -6.17 4.26
N VAL A 91 0.89 -5.36 3.35
CA VAL A 91 -0.39 -4.67 3.46
C VAL A 91 -1.29 -5.25 2.40
N GLY A 92 -2.22 -6.10 2.81
CA GLY A 92 -3.17 -6.79 1.94
C GLY A 92 -4.59 -6.73 2.47
N ALA A 93 -5.52 -7.32 1.72
CA ALA A 93 -6.89 -7.53 2.17
C ALA A 93 -7.44 -8.84 1.57
N ARG A 94 -8.12 -9.64 2.40
CA ARG A 94 -8.76 -10.89 1.94
C ARG A 94 -10.14 -10.64 1.34
N ARG A 95 -10.79 -9.55 1.70
CA ARG A 95 -12.15 -9.19 1.23
C ARG A 95 -12.20 -7.74 0.79
N GLU A 96 -12.49 -6.84 1.71
CA GLU A 96 -12.61 -5.40 1.50
C GLU A 96 -11.44 -4.69 2.18
N VAL A 97 -10.87 -3.69 1.50
CA VAL A 97 -9.76 -2.90 2.03
C VAL A 97 -10.21 -1.56 2.61
N HIS A 98 -11.33 -1.01 2.18
CA HIS A 98 -11.91 0.29 2.53
C HIS A 98 -11.05 1.52 2.20
N SER A 99 -9.74 1.38 2.15
CA SER A 99 -8.78 2.47 1.90
C SER A 99 -8.20 2.49 0.48
N VAL A 100 -8.74 1.70 -0.44
CA VAL A 100 -8.41 1.74 -1.88
C VAL A 100 -9.69 1.59 -2.66
N VAL A 101 -10.19 2.69 -3.19
CA VAL A 101 -11.52 2.73 -3.81
C VAL A 101 -11.52 3.45 -5.15
N LEU A 102 -12.34 2.96 -6.07
CA LEU A 102 -12.70 3.66 -7.28
C LEU A 102 -14.08 4.31 -7.08
N VAL A 103 -14.18 5.61 -7.34
CA VAL A 103 -15.35 6.42 -7.04
C VAL A 103 -15.93 7.00 -8.34
N THR A 104 -17.25 6.94 -8.51
CA THR A 104 -17.96 7.55 -9.64
C THR A 104 -19.12 8.42 -9.15
N ARG A 105 -19.63 9.32 -10.00
CA ARG A 105 -20.87 10.06 -9.77
C ARG A 105 -22.09 9.28 -10.27
N GLY A 106 -22.29 8.07 -9.70
CA GLY A 106 -23.44 7.21 -10.00
C GLY A 106 -23.28 6.27 -11.20
N LEU A 107 -22.24 6.42 -12.03
CA LEU A 107 -21.97 5.50 -13.14
C LEU A 107 -21.59 4.11 -12.64
N ARG A 108 -21.97 3.08 -13.37
CA ARG A 108 -21.42 1.72 -13.20
C ARG A 108 -20.05 1.64 -13.88
N LEU A 109 -19.21 0.70 -13.47
CA LEU A 109 -17.85 0.57 -14.01
C LEU A 109 -17.82 0.31 -15.52
N GLU A 110 -18.82 -0.41 -16.02
CA GLU A 110 -18.95 -0.70 -17.45
C GLU A 110 -19.30 0.56 -18.29
N GLU A 111 -19.72 1.64 -17.65
CA GLU A 111 -20.10 2.91 -18.27
C GLU A 111 -18.98 3.95 -18.20
N VAL A 112 -17.86 3.65 -17.52
CA VAL A 112 -16.75 4.56 -17.31
C VAL A 112 -15.84 4.58 -18.53
N ASP A 113 -15.60 5.76 -19.11
CA ASP A 113 -14.71 5.99 -20.26
C ASP A 113 -13.40 6.70 -19.88
N SER A 114 -13.36 7.32 -18.68
CA SER A 114 -12.17 8.03 -18.18
C SER A 114 -11.98 7.86 -16.67
N ILE A 115 -10.75 7.59 -16.25
CA ILE A 115 -10.40 7.37 -14.84
C ILE A 115 -9.20 8.23 -14.46
N ALA A 116 -9.36 9.07 -13.42
CA ALA A 116 -8.26 9.74 -12.76
C ALA A 116 -7.58 8.79 -11.77
N LEU A 117 -6.28 8.59 -11.90
CA LEU A 117 -5.45 7.75 -11.05
C LEU A 117 -4.59 8.64 -10.14
N SER A 118 -4.63 8.43 -8.84
CA SER A 118 -3.75 9.15 -7.92
C SER A 118 -2.28 8.86 -8.23
N VAL A 119 -1.47 9.92 -8.37
CA VAL A 119 0.00 9.83 -8.57
C VAL A 119 0.71 9.12 -7.42
N GLU A 120 0.07 9.01 -6.26
CA GLU A 120 0.61 8.34 -5.07
C GLU A 120 0.46 6.82 -5.12
N SER A 121 -0.37 6.30 -6.04
CA SER A 121 -0.78 4.89 -6.07
C SER A 121 -0.32 4.17 -7.33
N ARG A 122 0.73 3.36 -7.22
CA ARG A 122 1.26 2.58 -8.36
C ARG A 122 0.60 1.21 -8.50
N THR A 123 0.46 0.47 -7.39
CA THR A 123 -0.20 -0.84 -7.41
C THR A 123 -1.68 -0.72 -7.73
N SER A 124 -2.39 0.22 -7.09
CA SER A 124 -3.83 0.34 -7.31
C SER A 124 -4.16 0.87 -8.69
N ALA A 125 -3.32 1.72 -9.28
CA ALA A 125 -3.44 2.14 -10.67
C ALA A 125 -3.31 0.94 -11.63
N ALA A 126 -2.30 0.09 -11.42
CA ALA A 126 -2.13 -1.14 -12.18
C ALA A 126 -3.31 -2.11 -11.98
N LEU A 127 -3.85 -2.22 -10.76
CA LEU A 127 -5.04 -3.04 -10.47
C LEU A 127 -6.28 -2.55 -11.21
N VAL A 128 -6.52 -1.23 -11.24
CA VAL A 128 -7.61 -0.64 -12.04
C VAL A 128 -7.49 -1.04 -13.50
N GLU A 129 -6.31 -0.90 -14.09
CA GLU A 129 -6.07 -1.25 -15.48
C GLU A 129 -6.30 -2.75 -15.75
N VAL A 130 -5.80 -3.63 -14.87
CA VAL A 130 -6.03 -5.08 -14.95
C VAL A 130 -7.51 -5.41 -14.85
N ILE A 131 -8.23 -4.86 -13.88
CA ILE A 131 -9.67 -5.11 -13.71
C ILE A 131 -10.45 -4.67 -14.94
N CYS A 132 -10.19 -3.46 -15.44
CA CYS A 132 -10.88 -2.95 -16.62
C CYS A 132 -10.65 -3.84 -17.85
N ARG A 133 -9.39 -4.21 -18.13
CA ARG A 133 -9.05 -4.97 -19.34
C ARG A 133 -9.41 -6.45 -19.24
N GLU A 134 -9.14 -7.10 -18.11
CA GLU A 134 -9.32 -8.55 -17.97
C GLU A 134 -10.77 -8.94 -17.71
N PHE A 135 -11.45 -8.22 -16.81
CA PHE A 135 -12.73 -8.65 -16.29
C PHE A 135 -13.92 -7.85 -16.85
N LEU A 136 -13.73 -6.57 -17.15
CA LEU A 136 -14.80 -5.73 -17.71
C LEU A 136 -14.74 -5.62 -19.22
N ALA A 137 -13.68 -6.13 -19.87
CA ALA A 137 -13.41 -5.97 -21.31
C ALA A 137 -13.47 -4.49 -21.76
N ARG A 138 -12.95 -3.58 -20.94
CA ARG A 138 -12.95 -2.14 -21.15
C ARG A 138 -11.51 -1.58 -21.16
N ALA A 139 -11.31 -0.50 -21.88
CA ALA A 139 -10.04 0.24 -21.93
C ALA A 139 -10.33 1.75 -21.76
N PRO A 140 -10.75 2.19 -20.56
CA PRO A 140 -10.98 3.60 -20.30
C PRO A 140 -9.68 4.39 -20.42
N ARG A 141 -9.78 5.69 -20.71
CA ARG A 141 -8.65 6.61 -20.68
C ARG A 141 -8.18 6.77 -19.23
N LEU A 142 -6.94 6.40 -18.95
CA LEU A 142 -6.32 6.51 -17.63
C LEU A 142 -5.42 7.76 -17.62
N GLU A 143 -5.59 8.62 -16.61
CA GLU A 143 -4.83 9.86 -16.48
C GLU A 143 -4.36 10.04 -15.04
N GLN A 144 -3.06 10.34 -14.86
CA GLN A 144 -2.50 10.62 -13.54
C GLN A 144 -3.00 11.98 -13.04
N ALA A 145 -3.39 12.05 -11.77
CA ALA A 145 -3.91 13.25 -11.14
C ALA A 145 -3.47 13.39 -9.68
N GLU A 146 -3.34 14.62 -9.22
CA GLU A 146 -3.17 14.90 -7.80
C GLU A 146 -4.38 14.39 -6.99
N PRO A 147 -4.18 13.92 -5.75
CA PRO A 147 -5.21 13.24 -4.96
C PRO A 147 -6.27 14.23 -4.39
N ASP A 148 -7.05 14.82 -5.27
CA ASP A 148 -8.20 15.68 -4.97
C ASP A 148 -9.44 15.10 -5.66
N LEU A 149 -10.27 14.36 -4.90
CA LEU A 149 -11.45 13.66 -5.43
C LEU A 149 -12.39 14.61 -6.19
N GLY A 150 -12.61 15.84 -5.68
CA GLY A 150 -13.49 16.80 -6.32
C GLY A 150 -13.00 17.23 -7.69
N ARG A 151 -11.69 17.53 -7.81
CA ARG A 151 -11.04 17.91 -9.08
C ARG A 151 -10.94 16.74 -10.03
N MET A 152 -10.64 15.54 -9.52
CA MET A 152 -10.58 14.32 -10.31
C MET A 152 -11.94 14.05 -10.98
N LEU A 153 -13.02 14.00 -10.19
CA LEU A 153 -14.38 13.77 -10.70
C LEU A 153 -14.96 14.94 -11.50
N ALA A 154 -14.39 16.14 -11.43
CA ALA A 154 -14.80 17.24 -12.30
C ALA A 154 -14.37 17.05 -13.77
N ARG A 155 -13.40 16.17 -14.03
CA ARG A 155 -12.76 15.96 -15.34
C ARG A 155 -12.84 14.54 -15.86
N HIS A 156 -13.15 13.58 -14.97
CA HIS A 156 -13.17 12.16 -15.27
C HIS A 156 -14.44 11.51 -14.72
N ASP A 157 -14.84 10.40 -15.31
CA ASP A 157 -16.03 9.64 -14.93
C ASP A 157 -15.80 8.92 -13.60
N ALA A 158 -14.56 8.54 -13.34
CA ALA A 158 -14.14 7.87 -12.09
C ALA A 158 -12.83 8.42 -11.56
N ALA A 159 -12.60 8.23 -10.26
CA ALA A 159 -11.38 8.62 -9.56
C ALA A 159 -10.91 7.50 -8.62
N LEU A 160 -9.63 7.14 -8.71
CA LEU A 160 -8.98 6.23 -7.77
C LEU A 160 -8.45 7.01 -6.58
N VAL A 161 -8.93 6.69 -5.38
CA VAL A 161 -8.51 7.29 -4.10
C VAL A 161 -7.91 6.21 -3.22
N ILE A 162 -6.79 6.53 -2.54
CA ILE A 162 -6.10 5.58 -1.67
C ILE A 162 -5.80 6.16 -0.29
N GLY A 163 -5.48 5.27 0.65
CA GLY A 163 -5.05 5.60 2.00
C GLY A 163 -6.14 6.26 2.83
N ASP A 164 -5.73 7.07 3.78
CA ASP A 164 -6.61 7.74 4.71
C ASP A 164 -7.65 8.65 4.03
N PRO A 165 -7.33 9.37 2.94
CA PRO A 165 -8.32 10.10 2.14
C PRO A 165 -9.48 9.25 1.62
N ALA A 166 -9.25 7.96 1.32
CA ALA A 166 -10.32 7.06 0.86
C ALA A 166 -11.32 6.69 1.96
N MET A 167 -10.95 6.88 3.22
CA MET A 167 -11.79 6.61 4.39
C MET A 167 -12.56 7.84 4.88
N THR A 168 -12.18 9.05 4.45
CA THR A 168 -12.66 10.30 5.05
C THR A 168 -13.52 11.17 4.16
N PHE A 169 -13.62 10.90 2.84
CA PHE A 169 -14.48 11.68 1.94
C PHE A 169 -15.98 11.39 2.17
N GLU A 170 -16.83 12.38 1.87
CA GLU A 170 -18.29 12.21 1.90
C GLU A 170 -18.76 11.35 0.71
N ARG A 171 -19.60 10.34 1.01
CA ARG A 171 -20.03 9.33 0.02
C ARG A 171 -21.41 9.62 -0.58
N GLU A 172 -22.10 10.66 -0.10
CA GLU A 172 -23.44 11.01 -0.59
C GLU A 172 -23.41 11.34 -2.09
N GLY A 173 -24.32 10.73 -2.85
CA GLY A 173 -24.39 10.89 -4.32
C GLY A 173 -23.25 10.22 -5.11
N LEU A 174 -22.36 9.49 -4.45
CA LEU A 174 -21.25 8.79 -5.07
C LEU A 174 -21.46 7.27 -5.02
N ARG A 175 -21.01 6.59 -6.06
CA ARG A 175 -20.85 5.13 -6.05
C ARG A 175 -19.40 4.79 -5.80
N VAL A 176 -19.17 3.93 -4.83
CA VAL A 176 -17.83 3.57 -4.34
C VAL A 176 -17.62 2.09 -4.55
N TYR A 177 -16.52 1.74 -5.22
CA TYR A 177 -16.10 0.38 -5.50
C TYR A 177 -14.82 0.10 -4.75
N ASP A 178 -14.86 -0.83 -3.82
CA ASP A 178 -13.67 -1.31 -3.10
C ASP A 178 -12.83 -2.19 -4.02
N MET A 179 -11.56 -1.84 -4.17
CA MET A 179 -10.70 -2.51 -5.15
C MET A 179 -10.33 -3.94 -4.77
N ALA A 180 -10.22 -4.25 -3.46
CA ALA A 180 -10.01 -5.61 -3.01
C ALA A 180 -11.27 -6.48 -3.16
N ALA A 181 -12.45 -5.90 -2.91
CA ALA A 181 -13.72 -6.57 -3.13
C ALA A 181 -13.93 -6.91 -4.62
N LEU A 182 -13.66 -5.97 -5.52
CA LEU A 182 -13.73 -6.21 -6.97
C LEU A 182 -12.75 -7.31 -7.41
N TRP A 183 -11.50 -7.26 -6.92
CA TRP A 183 -10.53 -8.31 -7.21
C TRP A 183 -11.05 -9.68 -6.76
N ARG A 184 -11.55 -9.76 -5.52
CA ARG A 184 -12.09 -11.00 -4.96
C ARG A 184 -13.30 -11.52 -5.71
N GLU A 185 -14.21 -10.65 -6.13
CA GLU A 185 -15.40 -11.02 -6.91
C GLU A 185 -15.03 -11.76 -8.20
N HIS A 186 -13.97 -11.31 -8.87
CA HIS A 186 -13.54 -11.90 -10.14
C HIS A 186 -12.59 -13.10 -9.99
N THR A 187 -11.80 -13.16 -8.90
CA THR A 187 -10.72 -14.15 -8.76
C THR A 187 -10.93 -15.14 -7.63
N GLY A 188 -11.77 -14.82 -6.66
CA GLY A 188 -11.91 -15.56 -5.40
C GLY A 188 -10.77 -15.38 -4.42
N LEU A 189 -9.70 -14.61 -4.76
CA LEU A 189 -8.47 -14.43 -3.99
C LEU A 189 -8.42 -13.08 -3.29
N GLY A 190 -7.60 -12.99 -2.24
CA GLY A 190 -7.23 -11.73 -1.62
C GLY A 190 -6.22 -10.94 -2.49
N PHE A 191 -5.95 -9.68 -2.11
CA PHE A 191 -5.05 -8.79 -2.84
C PHE A 191 -3.98 -8.18 -1.93
N VAL A 192 -2.74 -8.07 -2.44
CA VAL A 192 -1.61 -7.44 -1.75
C VAL A 192 -1.32 -6.09 -2.39
N PHE A 193 -1.36 -5.02 -1.58
CA PHE A 193 -1.14 -3.64 -2.05
C PHE A 193 0.30 -3.19 -1.89
N ALA A 194 0.94 -3.53 -0.77
CA ALA A 194 2.31 -3.14 -0.47
C ALA A 194 3.06 -4.22 0.30
N MET A 195 4.39 -4.25 0.13
CA MET A 195 5.30 -5.12 0.86
C MET A 195 6.60 -4.39 1.18
N TRP A 196 7.27 -4.80 2.24
CA TRP A 196 8.65 -4.42 2.46
C TRP A 196 9.54 -5.02 1.39
N MET A 197 10.32 -4.19 0.76
CA MET A 197 11.34 -4.58 -0.22
C MET A 197 12.68 -4.01 0.18
N ALA A 198 13.74 -4.76 -0.09
CA ALA A 198 15.11 -4.35 0.18
C ALA A 198 15.93 -4.44 -1.11
N HIS A 199 16.92 -3.58 -1.23
CA HIS A 199 17.95 -3.72 -2.25
C HIS A 199 18.75 -4.99 -1.99
N GLU A 200 19.04 -5.79 -3.01
CA GLU A 200 19.81 -7.04 -2.85
C GLU A 200 21.19 -6.80 -2.25
N SER A 201 21.83 -5.68 -2.59
CA SER A 201 23.13 -5.29 -2.00
C SER A 201 23.05 -4.98 -0.49
N ALA A 202 21.88 -4.61 0.02
CA ALA A 202 21.64 -4.33 1.44
C ALA A 202 21.01 -5.50 2.19
N ALA A 203 20.72 -6.62 1.52
CA ALA A 203 19.99 -7.75 2.08
C ALA A 203 20.60 -8.31 3.38
N GLY A 204 21.93 -8.25 3.54
CA GLY A 204 22.63 -8.71 4.76
C GLY A 204 22.22 -7.92 6.01
N GLY A 205 22.22 -6.59 5.93
CA GLY A 205 21.79 -5.72 7.03
C GLY A 205 20.27 -5.77 7.27
N VAL A 206 19.48 -5.81 6.18
CA VAL A 206 18.02 -5.87 6.25
C VAL A 206 17.53 -7.20 6.82
N ARG A 207 18.24 -8.31 6.59
CA ARG A 207 17.92 -9.63 7.17
C ARG A 207 17.95 -9.62 8.71
N ALA A 208 18.72 -8.76 9.31
CA ALA A 208 18.81 -8.64 10.77
C ALA A 208 17.63 -7.87 11.38
N ILE A 209 16.85 -7.15 10.56
CA ILE A 209 15.67 -6.40 11.02
C ILE A 209 14.50 -7.34 11.20
N ASP A 210 13.94 -7.40 12.40
CA ASP A 210 12.76 -8.23 12.70
C ASP A 210 11.45 -7.51 12.32
N PHE A 211 11.15 -7.45 11.02
CA PHE A 211 9.90 -6.85 10.51
C PHE A 211 8.65 -7.59 10.98
N ALA A 212 8.72 -8.92 11.14
CA ALA A 212 7.59 -9.71 11.62
C ALA A 212 7.29 -9.39 13.08
N GLY A 213 8.30 -9.34 13.93
CA GLY A 213 8.11 -8.94 15.32
C GLY A 213 7.71 -7.46 15.47
N ALA A 214 8.15 -6.58 14.55
CA ALA A 214 7.67 -5.19 14.52
C ALA A 214 6.18 -5.11 14.20
N ARG A 215 5.70 -5.89 13.22
CA ARG A 215 4.27 -6.07 12.90
C ARG A 215 3.49 -6.58 14.11
N ASP A 216 3.97 -7.64 14.76
CA ASP A 216 3.28 -8.28 15.89
C ASP A 216 3.14 -7.31 17.08
N GLU A 217 4.18 -6.52 17.37
CA GLU A 217 4.12 -5.47 18.38
C GLU A 217 3.14 -4.36 17.98
N GLY A 218 3.15 -3.93 16.71
CA GLY A 218 2.19 -2.95 16.21
C GLY A 218 0.76 -3.43 16.28
N LEU A 219 0.48 -4.69 15.96
CA LEU A 219 -0.85 -5.29 16.11
C LEU A 219 -1.28 -5.40 17.58
N ALA A 220 -0.35 -5.66 18.49
CA ALA A 220 -0.62 -5.61 19.93
C ALA A 220 -0.89 -4.18 20.44
N SER A 221 -0.46 -3.15 19.71
CA SER A 221 -0.60 -1.72 20.06
C SER A 221 -1.70 -1.02 19.26
N VAL A 222 -2.66 -1.75 18.66
CA VAL A 222 -3.73 -1.17 17.82
C VAL A 222 -4.50 -0.06 18.54
N GLU A 223 -4.80 -0.23 19.83
CA GLU A 223 -5.53 0.77 20.60
C GLU A 223 -4.75 2.10 20.70
N GLU A 224 -3.43 2.01 20.93
CA GLU A 224 -2.55 3.18 21.00
C GLU A 224 -2.38 3.85 19.62
N ILE A 225 -2.31 3.05 18.56
CA ILE A 225 -2.27 3.55 17.17
C ILE A 225 -3.56 4.33 16.89
N VAL A 226 -4.70 3.76 17.23
CA VAL A 226 -6.01 4.39 17.00
C VAL A 226 -6.16 5.69 17.81
N ASP A 227 -5.65 5.78 19.05
CA ASP A 227 -5.64 7.03 19.82
C ASP A 227 -4.99 8.20 19.07
N VAL A 228 -4.00 7.89 18.25
CA VAL A 228 -3.32 8.89 17.44
C VAL A 228 -4.14 9.26 16.21
N TYR A 229 -4.61 8.26 15.45
CA TYR A 229 -5.27 8.47 14.14
C TYR A 229 -6.74 8.92 14.25
N GLU A 230 -7.46 8.61 15.35
CA GLU A 230 -8.85 9.00 15.55
C GLU A 230 -9.06 10.51 15.43
N ARG A 231 -8.14 11.30 16.02
CA ARG A 231 -8.20 12.76 15.99
C ARG A 231 -7.95 13.32 14.58
N GLU A 232 -7.09 12.68 13.82
CA GLU A 232 -6.71 13.16 12.49
C GLU A 232 -7.74 12.79 11.43
N LEU A 233 -8.26 11.57 11.51
CA LEU A 233 -9.20 11.06 10.52
C LEU A 233 -10.64 11.46 10.82
N GLY A 234 -10.95 11.87 12.07
CA GLY A 234 -12.31 12.19 12.47
C GLY A 234 -13.28 11.02 12.31
N ARG A 235 -12.77 9.77 12.39
CA ARG A 235 -13.57 8.54 12.23
C ARG A 235 -13.75 7.87 13.59
N PRO A 236 -14.90 7.19 13.82
CA PRO A 236 -15.14 6.49 15.07
C PRO A 236 -14.05 5.46 15.37
N ARG A 237 -13.59 5.44 16.62
CA ARG A 237 -12.56 4.51 17.11
C ARG A 237 -12.81 3.04 16.71
N GLU A 238 -14.03 2.58 16.90
CA GLU A 238 -14.42 1.20 16.59
C GLU A 238 -14.25 0.86 15.10
N GLU A 239 -14.44 1.83 14.23
CA GLU A 239 -14.22 1.67 12.79
C GLU A 239 -12.74 1.51 12.49
N LEU A 240 -11.87 2.33 13.08
CA LEU A 240 -10.42 2.27 12.90
C LEU A 240 -9.83 0.96 13.46
N VAL A 241 -10.28 0.53 14.64
CA VAL A 241 -9.88 -0.76 15.22
C VAL A 241 -10.31 -1.90 14.30
N ARG A 242 -11.56 -1.92 13.84
CA ARG A 242 -12.06 -2.94 12.90
C ARG A 242 -11.28 -2.93 11.59
N TYR A 243 -10.96 -1.75 11.07
CA TYR A 243 -10.15 -1.60 9.87
C TYR A 243 -8.79 -2.29 10.02
N LEU A 244 -8.04 -2.00 11.09
CA LEU A 244 -6.73 -2.59 11.32
C LEU A 244 -6.76 -4.08 11.66
N THR A 245 -7.84 -4.56 12.31
CA THR A 245 -7.90 -5.94 12.81
C THR A 245 -8.66 -6.92 11.92
N ARG A 246 -9.48 -6.43 10.98
CA ARG A 246 -10.35 -7.28 10.14
C ARG A 246 -10.26 -7.00 8.65
N ASN A 247 -10.03 -5.76 8.24
CA ASN A 247 -9.98 -5.41 6.83
C ASN A 247 -8.57 -5.56 6.26
N ILE A 248 -7.56 -5.11 6.99
CA ILE A 248 -6.16 -5.26 6.55
C ILE A 248 -5.57 -6.59 7.01
N ALA A 249 -4.90 -7.27 6.10
CA ALA A 249 -4.04 -8.42 6.36
C ALA A 249 -2.58 -7.95 6.38
N PHE A 250 -1.87 -8.30 7.44
CA PHE A 250 -0.46 -7.90 7.63
C PHE A 250 0.52 -9.05 7.49
N ASP A 251 0.04 -10.25 7.25
CA ASP A 251 0.80 -11.47 6.97
C ASP A 251 0.48 -11.99 5.56
N LEU A 252 1.51 -12.41 4.86
CA LEU A 252 1.38 -13.01 3.52
C LEU A 252 1.13 -14.52 3.69
N ASP A 253 -0.13 -14.92 3.61
CA ASP A 253 -0.52 -16.33 3.57
C ASP A 253 -0.60 -16.88 2.13
N GLU A 254 -0.96 -18.16 1.99
CA GLU A 254 -1.06 -18.83 0.69
C GLU A 254 -2.11 -18.19 -0.23
N GLU A 255 -3.26 -17.72 0.30
CA GLU A 255 -4.32 -17.06 -0.48
C GLU A 255 -3.82 -15.73 -1.05
N LEU A 256 -3.19 -14.90 -0.22
CA LEU A 256 -2.64 -13.62 -0.63
C LEU A 256 -1.45 -13.80 -1.59
N ALA A 257 -0.60 -14.79 -1.37
CA ALA A 257 0.50 -15.12 -2.28
C ALA A 257 -0.02 -15.54 -3.67
N ALA A 258 -1.04 -16.41 -3.71
CA ALA A 258 -1.68 -16.80 -4.97
C ALA A 258 -2.32 -15.60 -5.69
N GLY A 259 -2.96 -14.68 -4.92
CA GLY A 259 -3.52 -13.44 -5.45
C GLY A 259 -2.45 -12.54 -6.05
N LEU A 260 -1.32 -12.38 -5.37
CA LEU A 260 -0.17 -11.59 -5.82
C LEU A 260 0.42 -12.16 -7.13
N GLU A 261 0.63 -13.46 -7.20
CA GLU A 261 1.14 -14.10 -8.41
C GLU A 261 0.17 -13.96 -9.59
N LEU A 262 -1.14 -14.14 -9.34
CA LEU A 262 -2.16 -13.93 -10.36
C LEU A 262 -2.15 -12.48 -10.86
N PHE A 263 -2.07 -11.51 -9.94
CA PHE A 263 -1.99 -10.09 -10.31
C PHE A 263 -0.80 -9.79 -11.21
N PHE A 264 0.39 -10.29 -10.89
CA PHE A 264 1.57 -10.07 -11.72
C PHE A 264 1.45 -10.75 -13.11
N ARG A 265 0.88 -11.95 -13.19
CA ARG A 265 0.61 -12.60 -14.47
C ARG A 265 -0.35 -11.79 -15.35
N LEU A 266 -1.44 -11.27 -14.75
CA LEU A 266 -2.41 -10.45 -15.47
C LEU A 266 -1.85 -9.08 -15.84
N ALA A 267 -1.07 -8.44 -14.97
CA ALA A 267 -0.37 -7.21 -15.27
C ALA A 267 0.60 -7.38 -16.45
N HIS A 268 1.34 -8.49 -16.52
CA HIS A 268 2.20 -8.82 -17.65
C HIS A 268 1.38 -9.13 -18.92
N LYS A 269 0.32 -9.93 -18.82
CA LYS A 269 -0.58 -10.23 -19.95
C LYS A 269 -1.12 -8.97 -20.63
N HIS A 270 -1.44 -7.94 -19.84
CA HIS A 270 -2.00 -6.67 -20.33
C HIS A 270 -0.95 -5.59 -20.59
N GLY A 271 0.34 -5.88 -20.48
CA GLY A 271 1.43 -4.94 -20.75
C GLY A 271 1.57 -3.83 -19.71
N VAL A 272 0.99 -3.99 -18.50
CA VAL A 272 1.16 -3.07 -17.37
C VAL A 272 2.57 -3.17 -16.78
N ILE A 273 3.18 -4.34 -16.88
CA ILE A 273 4.60 -4.61 -16.62
C ILE A 273 5.22 -5.28 -17.84
N GLU A 274 6.49 -4.99 -18.11
CA GLU A 274 7.21 -5.51 -19.29
C GLU A 274 7.71 -6.94 -19.08
N THR A 275 8.11 -7.27 -17.85
CA THR A 275 8.71 -8.56 -17.49
C THR A 275 7.96 -9.18 -16.32
N LEU A 276 7.94 -10.50 -16.25
CA LEU A 276 7.39 -11.25 -15.12
C LEU A 276 8.54 -11.92 -14.36
N ARG A 277 8.94 -11.32 -13.24
CA ARG A 277 9.98 -11.85 -12.36
C ARG A 277 9.36 -12.83 -11.35
N PRO A 278 9.99 -13.98 -11.08
CA PRO A 278 9.60 -14.84 -9.97
C PRO A 278 9.81 -14.12 -8.61
N LEU A 279 9.01 -14.48 -7.62
CA LEU A 279 9.16 -13.90 -6.29
C LEU A 279 10.49 -14.34 -5.67
N LYS A 280 11.30 -13.36 -5.25
CA LYS A 280 12.55 -13.55 -4.52
C LYS A 280 12.43 -12.91 -3.16
N PHE A 281 12.70 -13.66 -2.11
CA PHE A 281 12.62 -13.17 -0.75
C PHE A 281 14.01 -12.92 -0.16
N VAL A 282 14.10 -11.95 0.73
CA VAL A 282 15.33 -11.68 1.51
C VAL A 282 15.66 -12.93 2.31
N GLY A 283 16.87 -13.48 2.09
CA GLY A 283 17.32 -14.66 2.83
C GLY A 283 17.11 -16.00 2.16
N THR A 284 16.42 -16.03 1.02
CA THR A 284 16.39 -17.23 0.18
C THR A 284 17.46 -17.11 -0.88
N ASP A 285 18.53 -17.91 -0.78
CA ASP A 285 19.45 -18.12 -1.90
C ASP A 285 18.67 -18.85 -2.99
N VAL A 286 18.67 -18.30 -4.21
CA VAL A 286 18.15 -19.02 -5.39
C VAL A 286 19.18 -20.11 -5.68
N GLU A 287 18.81 -21.39 -5.41
CA GLU A 287 19.55 -22.54 -5.93
C GLU A 287 19.50 -22.60 -7.46
#